data_b42fc457f7981d2d40c862f08e3a3eda
#
_entry.id   b42fc457f7981d2d40c862f08e3a3eda
#
_cell.length_a   1.000
_cell.length_b   1.000
_cell.length_c   1.000
_cell.angle_alpha   90.00
_cell.angle_beta   90.00
_cell.angle_gamma   90.00
#
_symmetry.space_group_name_H-M   'P 1'
#
loop_
_entity.id
_entity.type
_entity.pdbx_description
1 polymer ?
#
loop_
_entity_poly.entity_id
_entity_poly.type
_entity_poly.pdbx_seq_one_letter_code
_entity_poly.pdbx_strand_id
1 'polypeptide(L)'
;MEISTESSARLDREYAQPFSVQLKEAVHRVFLSYWRNPTYISSKLFLNLVGGLFIGSSFWGQGDKTSNASLQNKLFATFMSLVLSTSLSQQLQPEFINQRNLFEVRERPSKLYSWVVFLLSQAIVEIPWNLFGGTLFWIPWYYMAQFGRESSRAGFSWGMYMIFQIYFASFAQAVATVAPNAMIASVLFSTLFSFVMVFCGVIQPPRQLPYFWREWMFYLSPFTWLIESMMGNFIHDKVVRCLPDELNDVPTPPGTSCEQHMDLSLIHISERAGKA
;
A
#
# COMPACT_ATOMS: atom_id res chain seq x y z
N MET A 1 -6.48 -28.26 55.19
CA MET A 1 -6.95 -28.05 53.78
C MET A 1 -5.94 -27.09 53.13
N GLU A 2 -4.83 -27.64 52.65
CA GLU A 2 -3.80 -26.87 51.96
C GLU A 2 -4.32 -26.53 50.58
N ILE A 3 -4.71 -25.28 50.43
CA ILE A 3 -4.90 -24.72 49.08
C ILE A 3 -3.47 -24.63 48.51
N SER A 4 -3.16 -25.47 47.55
CA SER A 4 -1.82 -25.51 46.96
C SER A 4 -1.40 -24.09 46.51
N THR A 5 -0.14 -23.75 46.73
CA THR A 5 0.45 -22.44 46.39
C THR A 5 0.25 -22.09 44.91
N GLU A 6 0.14 -23.09 44.04
CA GLU A 6 -0.24 -22.92 42.62
C GLU A 6 -1.68 -22.44 42.42
N SER A 7 -2.61 -22.84 43.28
CA SER A 7 -4.02 -22.41 43.22
C SER A 7 -4.16 -20.93 43.60
N SER A 8 -3.41 -20.47 44.61
CA SER A 8 -3.40 -19.06 45.01
C SER A 8 -2.71 -18.16 43.96
N ALA A 9 -1.61 -18.61 43.36
CA ALA A 9 -0.91 -17.88 42.30
C ALA A 9 -1.74 -17.76 41.00
N ARG A 10 -2.72 -18.64 40.77
CA ARG A 10 -3.67 -18.53 39.66
C ARG A 10 -4.78 -17.51 39.89
N LEU A 11 -5.14 -17.30 41.17
CA LEU A 11 -6.19 -16.34 41.56
C LEU A 11 -5.69 -14.88 41.44
N ASP A 12 -4.37 -14.65 41.56
CA ASP A 12 -3.77 -13.32 41.42
C ASP A 12 -3.56 -12.84 39.99
N ARG A 13 -3.79 -13.69 38.97
CA ARG A 13 -3.63 -13.30 37.59
C ARG A 13 -4.91 -12.69 37.03
N GLU A 14 -4.78 -11.57 36.32
CA GLU A 14 -5.91 -10.91 35.66
C GLU A 14 -6.61 -11.83 34.66
N TYR A 15 -5.85 -12.69 33.95
CA TYR A 15 -6.33 -13.65 32.98
C TYR A 15 -5.97 -15.07 33.41
N ALA A 16 -6.90 -16.01 33.17
CA ALA A 16 -6.75 -17.40 33.55
C ALA A 16 -5.61 -18.16 32.85
N GLN A 17 -5.25 -17.74 31.61
CA GLN A 17 -4.26 -18.42 30.79
C GLN A 17 -3.07 -17.49 30.44
N PRO A 18 -1.87 -18.04 30.17
CA PRO A 18 -0.72 -17.27 29.72
C PRO A 18 -0.97 -16.66 28.33
N PHE A 19 -0.28 -15.56 28.04
CA PHE A 19 -0.44 -14.78 26.80
C PHE A 19 -0.34 -15.63 25.51
N SER A 20 0.59 -16.57 25.45
CA SER A 20 0.80 -17.44 24.29
C SER A 20 -0.40 -18.33 24.00
N VAL A 21 -1.05 -18.87 25.03
CA VAL A 21 -2.25 -19.69 24.86
C VAL A 21 -3.44 -18.82 24.43
N GLN A 22 -3.62 -17.65 25.07
CA GLN A 22 -4.64 -16.68 24.67
C GLN A 22 -4.51 -16.32 23.19
N LEU A 23 -3.29 -16.00 22.74
CA LEU A 23 -3.03 -15.62 21.34
C LEU A 23 -3.32 -16.76 20.37
N LYS A 24 -2.87 -17.97 20.66
CA LYS A 24 -3.11 -19.16 19.83
C LYS A 24 -4.61 -19.41 19.64
N GLU A 25 -5.37 -19.42 20.73
CA GLU A 25 -6.82 -19.67 20.68
C GLU A 25 -7.58 -18.53 19.98
N ALA A 26 -7.17 -17.27 20.21
CA ALA A 26 -7.75 -16.11 19.55
C ALA A 26 -7.50 -16.14 18.02
N VAL A 27 -6.25 -16.43 17.60
CA VAL A 27 -5.89 -16.57 16.19
C VAL A 27 -6.68 -17.70 15.52
N HIS A 28 -6.76 -18.87 16.15
CA HIS A 28 -7.53 -19.99 15.65
C HIS A 28 -9.03 -19.65 15.48
N ARG A 29 -9.61 -18.96 16.47
CA ARG A 29 -11.01 -18.53 16.41
C ARG A 29 -11.27 -17.53 15.28
N VAL A 30 -10.43 -16.50 15.13
CA VAL A 30 -10.56 -15.50 14.07
C VAL A 30 -10.39 -16.17 12.70
N PHE A 31 -9.42 -17.08 12.56
CA PHE A 31 -9.22 -17.84 11.33
C PHE A 31 -10.46 -18.67 10.96
N LEU A 32 -11.05 -19.38 11.93
CA LEU A 32 -12.30 -20.12 11.70
C LEU A 32 -13.48 -19.20 11.36
N SER A 33 -13.57 -18.02 11.97
CA SER A 33 -14.59 -17.02 11.64
C SER A 33 -14.51 -16.62 10.17
N TYR A 34 -13.30 -16.31 9.68
CA TYR A 34 -13.07 -15.97 8.28
C TYR A 34 -13.37 -17.13 7.33
N TRP A 35 -12.95 -18.35 7.69
CA TRP A 35 -13.20 -19.54 6.89
C TRP A 35 -14.68 -19.87 6.77
N ARG A 36 -15.44 -19.67 7.84
CA ARG A 36 -16.90 -19.92 7.88
C ARG A 36 -17.73 -18.79 7.27
N ASN A 37 -17.16 -17.60 7.12
CA ASN A 37 -17.78 -16.47 6.42
C ASN A 37 -17.06 -16.20 5.10
N PRO A 38 -17.35 -16.97 4.04
CA PRO A 38 -16.61 -16.86 2.78
C PRO A 38 -16.85 -15.55 2.05
N THR A 39 -17.90 -14.79 2.40
CA THR A 39 -18.28 -13.56 1.71
C THR A 39 -17.16 -12.52 1.74
N TYR A 40 -16.57 -12.30 2.91
CA TYR A 40 -15.44 -11.34 3.04
C TYR A 40 -14.22 -11.79 2.22
N ILE A 41 -13.78 -13.03 2.42
CA ILE A 41 -12.58 -13.56 1.77
C ILE A 41 -12.77 -13.66 0.25
N SER A 42 -13.90 -14.19 -0.22
CA SER A 42 -14.16 -14.30 -1.67
C SER A 42 -14.26 -12.95 -2.35
N SER A 43 -14.90 -11.97 -1.72
CA SER A 43 -14.97 -10.59 -2.24
C SER A 43 -13.58 -9.96 -2.34
N LYS A 44 -12.73 -10.15 -1.33
CA LYS A 44 -11.35 -9.67 -1.29
C LYS A 44 -10.50 -10.31 -2.39
N LEU A 45 -10.57 -11.63 -2.55
CA LEU A 45 -9.82 -12.36 -3.58
C LEU A 45 -10.30 -11.98 -4.99
N PHE A 46 -11.61 -11.90 -5.19
CA PHE A 46 -12.21 -11.50 -6.46
C PHE A 46 -11.80 -10.07 -6.85
N LEU A 47 -11.85 -9.12 -5.92
CA LEU A 47 -11.43 -7.74 -6.17
C LEU A 47 -9.94 -7.66 -6.54
N ASN A 48 -9.07 -8.42 -5.87
CA ASN A 48 -7.65 -8.48 -6.21
C ASN A 48 -7.44 -9.04 -7.62
N LEU A 49 -8.07 -10.16 -7.95
CA LEU A 49 -7.93 -10.78 -9.27
C LEU A 49 -8.44 -9.89 -10.39
N VAL A 50 -9.66 -9.38 -10.26
CA VAL A 50 -10.27 -8.49 -11.27
C VAL A 50 -9.51 -7.17 -11.37
N GLY A 51 -9.10 -6.59 -10.25
CA GLY A 51 -8.28 -5.38 -10.23
C GLY A 51 -6.92 -5.58 -10.91
N GLY A 52 -6.26 -6.69 -10.66
CA GLY A 52 -4.99 -7.03 -11.33
C GLY A 52 -5.13 -7.22 -12.83
N LEU A 53 -6.18 -7.92 -13.28
CA LEU A 53 -6.51 -8.09 -14.68
C LEU A 53 -6.87 -6.75 -15.35
N PHE A 54 -7.69 -5.94 -14.70
CA PHE A 54 -8.13 -4.65 -15.25
C PHE A 54 -6.96 -3.68 -15.42
N ILE A 55 -6.16 -3.47 -14.36
CA ILE A 55 -5.01 -2.56 -14.43
C ILE A 55 -3.92 -3.14 -15.34
N GLY A 56 -3.64 -4.44 -15.24
CA GLY A 56 -2.66 -5.10 -16.10
C GLY A 56 -3.00 -5.00 -17.59
N SER A 57 -4.28 -5.18 -17.96
CA SER A 57 -4.73 -5.03 -19.35
C SER A 57 -4.69 -3.57 -19.83
N SER A 58 -5.01 -2.61 -18.97
CA SER A 58 -4.97 -1.18 -19.29
C SER A 58 -3.56 -0.68 -19.64
N PHE A 59 -2.54 -1.26 -19.01
CA PHE A 59 -1.12 -0.92 -19.22
C PHE A 59 -0.34 -2.02 -19.95
N TRP A 60 -1.00 -2.74 -20.85
CA TRP A 60 -0.40 -3.86 -21.59
C TRP A 60 0.88 -3.46 -22.32
N GLY A 61 1.97 -4.21 -22.10
CA GLY A 61 3.22 -4.08 -22.85
C GLY A 61 3.98 -2.76 -22.65
N GLN A 62 3.68 -2.00 -21.60
CA GLN A 62 4.37 -0.71 -21.34
C GLN A 62 5.73 -0.91 -20.66
N GLY A 63 5.94 -2.05 -19.99
CA GLY A 63 7.13 -2.33 -19.21
C GLY A 63 8.43 -2.48 -20.03
N ASP A 64 8.35 -3.01 -21.24
CA ASP A 64 9.52 -3.19 -22.11
C ASP A 64 9.93 -1.91 -22.86
N LYS A 65 9.02 -0.96 -22.98
CA LYS A 65 9.28 0.30 -23.66
C LYS A 65 10.07 1.26 -22.76
N THR A 66 10.92 2.09 -23.37
CA THR A 66 11.81 3.03 -22.68
C THR A 66 11.58 4.48 -23.09
N SER A 67 10.49 4.78 -23.77
CA SER A 67 10.09 6.15 -24.10
C SER A 67 9.60 6.92 -22.87
N ASN A 68 9.58 8.25 -22.96
CA ASN A 68 9.10 9.11 -21.88
C ASN A 68 7.64 8.81 -21.51
N ALA A 69 6.77 8.65 -22.49
CA ALA A 69 5.37 8.25 -22.28
C ALA A 69 5.26 6.89 -21.59
N SER A 70 6.13 5.94 -21.93
CA SER A 70 6.13 4.63 -21.27
C SER A 70 6.60 4.70 -19.82
N LEU A 71 7.53 5.58 -19.47
CA LEU A 71 7.93 5.81 -18.08
C LEU A 71 6.77 6.37 -17.26
N GLN A 72 6.02 7.31 -17.81
CA GLN A 72 4.80 7.82 -17.17
C GLN A 72 3.75 6.71 -17.00
N ASN A 73 3.55 5.87 -18.00
CA ASN A 73 2.61 4.75 -17.92
C ASN A 73 3.02 3.73 -16.85
N LYS A 74 4.31 3.44 -16.66
CA LYS A 74 4.81 2.60 -15.58
C LYS A 74 4.52 3.21 -14.21
N LEU A 75 4.75 4.52 -14.08
CA LEU A 75 4.44 5.26 -12.86
C LEU A 75 2.94 5.18 -12.54
N PHE A 76 2.09 5.44 -13.53
CA PHE A 76 0.63 5.38 -13.35
C PHE A 76 0.14 3.95 -13.10
N ALA A 77 0.70 2.94 -13.75
CA ALA A 77 0.33 1.54 -13.49
C ALA A 77 0.65 1.12 -12.04
N THR A 78 1.82 1.55 -11.53
CA THR A 78 2.19 1.34 -10.13
C THR A 78 1.27 2.11 -9.19
N PHE A 79 1.00 3.37 -9.48
CA PHE A 79 0.11 4.22 -8.68
C PHE A 79 -1.31 3.64 -8.62
N MET A 80 -1.88 3.21 -9.74
CA MET A 80 -3.22 2.61 -9.79
C MET A 80 -3.31 1.31 -8.99
N SER A 81 -2.23 0.51 -8.94
CA SER A 81 -2.19 -0.69 -8.11
C SER A 81 -2.33 -0.36 -6.61
N LEU A 82 -1.83 0.80 -6.18
CA LEU A 82 -1.93 1.26 -4.80
C LEU A 82 -3.32 1.81 -4.46
N VAL A 83 -3.98 2.45 -5.42
CA VAL A 83 -5.36 2.98 -5.25
C VAL A 83 -6.35 1.87 -4.89
N LEU A 84 -6.15 0.66 -5.42
CA LEU A 84 -6.99 -0.51 -5.12
C LEU A 84 -7.01 -0.84 -3.61
N SER A 85 -5.95 -0.53 -2.89
CA SER A 85 -5.84 -0.77 -1.44
C SER A 85 -6.94 -0.08 -0.63
N THR A 86 -7.50 1.03 -1.13
CA THR A 86 -8.65 1.71 -0.50
C THR A 86 -9.87 0.81 -0.45
N SER A 87 -10.21 0.18 -1.58
CA SER A 87 -11.37 -0.71 -1.67
C SER A 87 -11.20 -1.96 -0.80
N LEU A 88 -9.97 -2.51 -0.72
CA LEU A 88 -9.65 -3.63 0.16
C LEU A 88 -9.78 -3.26 1.63
N SER A 89 -9.33 -2.06 2.01
CA SER A 89 -9.45 -1.56 3.38
C SER A 89 -10.89 -1.31 3.79
N GLN A 90 -11.73 -0.79 2.89
CA GLN A 90 -13.16 -0.60 3.14
C GLN A 90 -13.91 -1.93 3.35
N GLN A 91 -13.46 -3.02 2.75
CA GLN A 91 -14.02 -4.35 3.02
C GLN A 91 -13.58 -4.93 4.36
N LEU A 92 -12.33 -4.66 4.77
CA LEU A 92 -11.77 -5.13 6.03
C LEU A 92 -12.40 -4.46 7.25
N GLN A 93 -12.67 -3.17 7.19
CA GLN A 93 -13.11 -2.38 8.34
C GLN A 93 -14.42 -2.85 8.97
N PRO A 94 -15.49 -3.17 8.23
CA PRO A 94 -16.73 -3.71 8.82
C PRO A 94 -16.51 -5.02 9.56
N GLU A 95 -15.71 -5.93 9.00
CA GLU A 95 -15.42 -7.21 9.64
C GLU A 95 -14.64 -7.02 10.94
N PHE A 96 -13.61 -6.18 10.92
CA PHE A 96 -12.85 -5.84 12.13
C PHE A 96 -13.75 -5.20 13.22
N ILE A 97 -14.63 -4.27 12.86
CA ILE A 97 -15.52 -3.60 13.82
C ILE A 97 -16.53 -4.57 14.41
N ASN A 98 -17.05 -5.52 13.63
CA ASN A 98 -17.94 -6.56 14.13
C ASN A 98 -17.23 -7.44 15.18
N GLN A 99 -15.99 -7.85 14.89
CA GLN A 99 -15.18 -8.62 15.83
C GLN A 99 -14.84 -7.80 17.08
N ARG A 100 -14.52 -6.51 16.94
CA ARG A 100 -14.26 -5.60 18.06
C ARG A 100 -15.49 -5.44 18.96
N ASN A 101 -16.66 -5.21 18.37
CA ASN A 101 -17.89 -5.06 19.14
C ASN A 101 -18.21 -6.34 19.93
N LEU A 102 -18.00 -7.52 19.34
CA LEU A 102 -18.14 -8.79 20.01
C LEU A 102 -17.15 -8.91 21.19
N PHE A 103 -15.89 -8.50 20.99
CA PHE A 103 -14.88 -8.48 22.02
C PHE A 103 -15.26 -7.55 23.17
N GLU A 104 -15.68 -6.32 22.89
CA GLU A 104 -15.99 -5.32 23.92
C GLU A 104 -17.24 -5.68 24.75
N VAL A 105 -18.27 -6.21 24.12
CA VAL A 105 -19.54 -6.52 24.80
C VAL A 105 -19.48 -7.83 25.56
N ARG A 106 -18.79 -8.84 25.06
CA ARG A 106 -18.84 -10.21 25.59
C ARG A 106 -17.55 -10.66 26.25
N GLU A 107 -16.43 -10.47 25.55
CA GLU A 107 -15.18 -11.16 25.87
C GLU A 107 -14.31 -10.38 26.87
N ARG A 108 -14.27 -9.07 26.71
CA ARG A 108 -13.53 -8.16 27.61
C ARG A 108 -14.12 -8.17 29.03
N PRO A 109 -15.45 -8.06 29.24
CA PRO A 109 -16.02 -8.14 30.60
C PRO A 109 -15.79 -9.50 31.26
N SER A 110 -15.77 -10.59 30.46
CA SER A 110 -15.50 -11.94 30.94
C SER A 110 -14.01 -12.23 31.18
N LYS A 111 -13.10 -11.26 30.94
CA LYS A 111 -11.63 -11.39 31.07
C LYS A 111 -11.06 -12.62 30.37
N LEU A 112 -11.61 -12.98 29.19
CA LEU A 112 -11.17 -14.16 28.45
C LEU A 112 -9.73 -14.01 27.95
N TYR A 113 -9.39 -12.84 27.37
CA TYR A 113 -8.04 -12.49 26.91
C TYR A 113 -7.88 -10.97 26.83
N SER A 114 -6.62 -10.51 26.70
CA SER A 114 -6.28 -9.09 26.68
C SER A 114 -6.62 -8.44 25.34
N TRP A 115 -6.81 -7.11 25.34
CA TRP A 115 -7.02 -6.32 24.13
C TRP A 115 -5.84 -6.40 23.15
N VAL A 116 -4.60 -6.59 23.66
CA VAL A 116 -3.41 -6.78 22.83
C VAL A 116 -3.52 -8.08 22.03
N VAL A 117 -3.98 -9.15 22.68
CA VAL A 117 -4.22 -10.44 22.03
C VAL A 117 -5.28 -10.30 20.92
N PHE A 118 -6.35 -9.52 21.19
CA PHE A 118 -7.36 -9.23 20.18
C PHE A 118 -6.74 -8.59 18.94
N LEU A 119 -6.01 -7.47 19.08
CA LEU A 119 -5.40 -6.76 17.97
C LEU A 119 -4.39 -7.62 17.19
N LEU A 120 -3.51 -8.33 17.91
CA LEU A 120 -2.52 -9.20 17.29
C LEU A 120 -3.17 -10.36 16.54
N SER A 121 -4.22 -10.97 17.08
CA SER A 121 -4.92 -12.07 16.39
C SER A 121 -5.57 -11.62 15.08
N GLN A 122 -6.17 -10.43 15.05
CA GLN A 122 -6.74 -9.84 13.83
C GLN A 122 -5.64 -9.57 12.78
N ALA A 123 -4.52 -8.96 13.20
CA ALA A 123 -3.41 -8.68 12.30
C ALA A 123 -2.76 -9.95 11.74
N ILE A 124 -2.51 -10.97 12.58
CA ILE A 124 -1.88 -12.23 12.17
C ILE A 124 -2.75 -12.98 11.18
N VAL A 125 -4.06 -13.05 11.40
CA VAL A 125 -4.97 -13.79 10.50
C VAL A 125 -5.10 -13.10 9.14
N GLU A 126 -4.95 -11.78 9.06
CA GLU A 126 -4.97 -11.04 7.81
C GLU A 126 -3.74 -11.29 6.92
N ILE A 127 -2.57 -11.60 7.51
CA ILE A 127 -1.32 -11.78 6.74
C ILE A 127 -1.46 -12.84 5.63
N PRO A 128 -1.86 -14.10 5.88
CA PRO A 128 -1.95 -15.11 4.83
C PRO A 128 -2.95 -14.74 3.73
N TRP A 129 -4.07 -14.10 4.08
CA TRP A 129 -5.06 -13.67 3.11
C TRP A 129 -4.58 -12.50 2.26
N ASN A 130 -3.80 -11.57 2.84
CA ASN A 130 -3.17 -10.49 2.11
C ASN A 130 -2.08 -11.00 1.16
N LEU A 131 -1.26 -11.96 1.60
CA LEU A 131 -0.25 -12.59 0.76
C LEU A 131 -0.87 -13.31 -0.43
N PHE A 132 -1.92 -14.09 -0.20
CA PHE A 132 -2.61 -14.82 -1.26
C PHE A 132 -3.35 -13.87 -2.22
N GLY A 133 -4.16 -12.94 -1.69
CA GLY A 133 -4.87 -11.95 -2.49
C GLY A 133 -3.94 -11.01 -3.26
N GLY A 134 -2.89 -10.52 -2.61
CA GLY A 134 -1.87 -9.68 -3.25
C GLY A 134 -1.13 -10.41 -4.37
N THR A 135 -0.84 -11.71 -4.21
CA THR A 135 -0.23 -12.51 -5.27
C THR A 135 -1.18 -12.68 -6.46
N LEU A 136 -2.49 -12.90 -6.20
CA LEU A 136 -3.51 -12.95 -7.25
C LEU A 136 -3.63 -11.64 -8.03
N PHE A 137 -3.42 -10.51 -7.39
CA PHE A 137 -3.36 -9.21 -8.05
C PHE A 137 -2.04 -9.05 -8.81
N TRP A 138 -0.91 -9.32 -8.16
CA TRP A 138 0.43 -9.01 -8.66
C TRP A 138 0.76 -9.81 -9.94
N ILE A 139 0.36 -11.09 -10.04
CA ILE A 139 0.65 -11.93 -11.21
C ILE A 139 0.10 -11.30 -12.50
N PRO A 140 -1.23 -11.08 -12.67
CA PRO A 140 -1.74 -10.49 -13.90
C PRO A 140 -1.21 -9.08 -14.12
N TRP A 141 -1.15 -8.24 -13.08
CA TRP A 141 -0.65 -6.88 -13.19
C TRP A 141 0.79 -6.82 -13.71
N TYR A 142 1.70 -7.60 -13.13
CA TYR A 142 3.12 -7.56 -13.46
C TYR A 142 3.42 -8.12 -14.86
N TYR A 143 2.85 -9.28 -15.19
CA TYR A 143 3.14 -9.96 -16.45
C TYR A 143 2.41 -9.36 -17.65
N MET A 144 1.20 -8.85 -17.49
CA MET A 144 0.47 -8.18 -18.57
C MET A 144 1.08 -6.81 -18.88
N ALA A 145 1.49 -6.05 -17.88
CA ALA A 145 2.20 -4.80 -18.08
C ALA A 145 3.64 -5.00 -18.60
N GLN A 146 4.21 -6.21 -18.49
CA GLN A 146 5.55 -6.59 -18.98
C GLN A 146 6.67 -5.77 -18.31
N PHE A 147 6.62 -5.58 -17.01
CA PHE A 147 7.63 -4.78 -16.27
C PHE A 147 9.04 -5.35 -16.32
N GLY A 148 9.20 -6.64 -16.62
CA GLY A 148 10.49 -7.32 -16.80
C GLY A 148 10.35 -8.82 -16.64
N ARG A 149 11.29 -9.57 -17.22
CA ARG A 149 11.32 -11.05 -17.12
C ARG A 149 12.40 -11.56 -16.15
N GLU A 150 13.20 -10.67 -15.59
CA GLU A 150 14.23 -11.04 -14.64
C GLU A 150 13.62 -11.47 -13.32
N SER A 151 13.93 -12.68 -12.88
CA SER A 151 13.40 -13.27 -11.64
C SER A 151 13.69 -12.41 -10.39
N SER A 152 14.88 -11.80 -10.34
CA SER A 152 15.27 -10.94 -9.22
C SER A 152 14.38 -9.69 -9.11
N ARG A 153 14.11 -9.02 -10.22
CA ARG A 153 13.25 -7.83 -10.28
C ARG A 153 11.79 -8.15 -9.98
N ALA A 154 11.33 -9.29 -10.49
CA ALA A 154 9.98 -9.80 -10.21
C ALA A 154 9.81 -10.11 -8.71
N GLY A 155 10.77 -10.81 -8.11
CA GLY A 155 10.76 -11.13 -6.69
C GLY A 155 10.78 -9.89 -5.79
N PHE A 156 11.61 -8.90 -6.13
CA PHE A 156 11.65 -7.63 -5.39
C PHE A 156 10.31 -6.89 -5.45
N SER A 157 9.74 -6.74 -6.65
CA SER A 157 8.46 -6.04 -6.82
C SER A 157 7.31 -6.78 -6.12
N TRP A 158 7.30 -8.12 -6.15
CA TRP A 158 6.35 -8.92 -5.41
C TRP A 158 6.48 -8.70 -3.90
N GLY A 159 7.69 -8.76 -3.36
CA GLY A 159 7.94 -8.56 -1.94
C GLY A 159 7.51 -7.18 -1.45
N MET A 160 7.86 -6.13 -2.20
CA MET A 160 7.47 -4.75 -1.89
C MET A 160 5.94 -4.59 -1.90
N TYR A 161 5.26 -5.17 -2.87
CA TYR A 161 3.80 -5.14 -2.94
C TYR A 161 3.14 -5.88 -1.77
N MET A 162 3.70 -7.02 -1.33
CA MET A 162 3.20 -7.76 -0.16
C MET A 162 3.35 -6.97 1.13
N ILE A 163 4.51 -6.36 1.36
CA ILE A 163 4.75 -5.51 2.54
C ILE A 163 3.74 -4.36 2.56
N PHE A 164 3.48 -3.76 1.41
CA PHE A 164 2.51 -2.68 1.28
C PHE A 164 1.08 -3.14 1.61
N GLN A 165 0.65 -4.30 1.13
CA GLN A 165 -0.68 -4.84 1.44
C GLN A 165 -0.87 -5.11 2.94
N ILE A 166 0.16 -5.67 3.59
CA ILE A 166 0.14 -5.90 5.05
C ILE A 166 0.09 -4.57 5.81
N TYR A 167 0.89 -3.60 5.39
CA TYR A 167 0.90 -2.27 6.00
C TYR A 167 -0.48 -1.61 5.93
N PHE A 168 -1.10 -1.60 4.73
CA PHE A 168 -2.41 -0.96 4.56
C PHE A 168 -3.54 -1.69 5.29
N ALA A 169 -3.51 -3.01 5.38
CA ALA A 169 -4.46 -3.75 6.19
C ALA A 169 -4.33 -3.39 7.68
N SER A 170 -3.10 -3.31 8.19
CA SER A 170 -2.83 -2.90 9.57
C SER A 170 -3.24 -1.44 9.83
N PHE A 171 -3.00 -0.56 8.87
CA PHE A 171 -3.43 0.85 8.94
C PHE A 171 -4.96 0.97 8.94
N ALA A 172 -5.66 0.19 8.11
CA ALA A 172 -7.12 0.16 8.09
C ALA A 172 -7.70 -0.34 9.43
N GLN A 173 -7.10 -1.37 10.02
CA GLN A 173 -7.46 -1.86 11.35
C GLN A 173 -7.20 -0.79 12.43
N ALA A 174 -6.06 -0.08 12.38
CA ALA A 174 -5.76 1.00 13.32
C ALA A 174 -6.80 2.13 13.26
N VAL A 175 -7.22 2.55 12.06
CA VAL A 175 -8.30 3.54 11.90
C VAL A 175 -9.63 2.98 12.41
N ALA A 176 -9.92 1.70 12.16
CA ALA A 176 -11.15 1.06 12.63
C ALA A 176 -11.22 0.93 14.17
N THR A 177 -10.08 0.89 14.87
CA THR A 177 -10.08 0.86 16.36
C THR A 177 -10.64 2.14 16.97
N VAL A 178 -10.45 3.27 16.35
CA VAL A 178 -10.89 4.60 16.84
C VAL A 178 -12.33 4.91 16.44
N ALA A 179 -12.80 4.35 15.34
CA ALA A 179 -14.10 4.65 14.78
C ALA A 179 -15.24 3.91 15.52
N PRO A 180 -16.38 4.56 15.81
CA PRO A 180 -17.51 3.94 16.48
C PRO A 180 -18.25 2.91 15.59
N ASN A 181 -18.27 3.12 14.28
CA ASN A 181 -18.92 2.24 13.33
C ASN A 181 -18.17 2.21 11.98
N ALA A 182 -18.57 1.25 11.12
CA ALA A 182 -17.90 1.01 9.83
C ALA A 182 -18.01 2.20 8.86
N MET A 183 -19.11 2.95 8.90
CA MET A 183 -19.28 4.12 8.03
C MET A 183 -18.27 5.22 8.39
N ILE A 184 -18.14 5.53 9.66
CA ILE A 184 -17.17 6.55 10.14
C ILE A 184 -15.73 6.07 9.89
N ALA A 185 -15.45 4.77 10.10
CA ALA A 185 -14.15 4.18 9.80
C ALA A 185 -13.76 4.38 8.34
N SER A 186 -14.66 4.08 7.41
CA SER A 186 -14.40 4.21 5.97
C SER A 186 -14.20 5.68 5.54
N VAL A 187 -14.95 6.62 6.11
CA VAL A 187 -14.77 8.05 5.85
C VAL A 187 -13.42 8.55 6.37
N LEU A 188 -13.07 8.21 7.62
CA LEU A 188 -11.78 8.57 8.21
C LEU A 188 -10.61 7.98 7.41
N PHE A 189 -10.71 6.70 7.05
CA PHE A 189 -9.69 6.04 6.23
C PHE A 189 -9.55 6.70 4.86
N SER A 190 -10.66 6.95 4.16
CA SER A 190 -10.64 7.60 2.84
C SER A 190 -10.05 9.00 2.89
N THR A 191 -10.33 9.75 3.94
CA THR A 191 -9.76 11.10 4.14
C THR A 191 -8.24 11.02 4.34
N LEU A 192 -7.77 10.18 5.27
CA LEU A 192 -6.35 9.99 5.52
C LEU A 192 -5.62 9.45 4.28
N PHE A 193 -6.25 8.50 3.59
CA PHE A 193 -5.72 7.95 2.35
C PHE A 193 -5.59 9.02 1.24
N SER A 194 -6.58 9.90 1.10
CA SER A 194 -6.54 11.01 0.13
C SER A 194 -5.37 11.95 0.39
N PHE A 195 -5.08 12.27 1.66
CA PHE A 195 -3.89 13.06 2.00
C PHE A 195 -2.61 12.36 1.58
N VAL A 196 -2.46 11.08 1.90
CA VAL A 196 -1.28 10.28 1.53
C VAL A 196 -1.11 10.23 0.01
N MET A 197 -2.22 10.10 -0.74
CA MET A 197 -2.23 10.05 -2.20
C MET A 197 -1.80 11.36 -2.86
N VAL A 198 -2.30 12.50 -2.37
CA VAL A 198 -1.99 13.82 -2.96
C VAL A 198 -0.49 14.12 -2.86
N PHE A 199 0.13 13.77 -1.74
CA PHE A 199 1.53 14.10 -1.45
C PHE A 199 2.54 13.01 -1.82
N CYS A 200 2.14 11.96 -2.52
CA CYS A 200 3.04 10.87 -2.92
C CYS A 200 4.01 11.21 -4.07
N GLY A 201 3.92 12.41 -4.63
CA GLY A 201 4.80 12.87 -5.72
C GLY A 201 4.38 12.45 -7.13
N VAL A 202 3.32 11.64 -7.30
CA VAL A 202 2.80 11.24 -8.61
C VAL A 202 1.83 12.29 -9.16
N ILE A 203 0.90 12.77 -8.33
CA ILE A 203 -0.10 13.77 -8.74
C ILE A 203 0.58 15.13 -8.86
N GLN A 204 1.39 15.49 -7.88
CA GLN A 204 2.15 16.73 -7.87
C GLN A 204 3.62 16.44 -7.57
N PRO A 205 4.55 16.76 -8.50
CA PRO A 205 5.98 16.55 -8.28
C PRO A 205 6.49 17.32 -7.04
N PRO A 206 7.45 16.77 -6.29
CA PRO A 206 7.94 17.36 -5.05
C PRO A 206 8.46 18.80 -5.21
N ARG A 207 9.02 19.12 -6.40
CA ARG A 207 9.53 20.47 -6.71
C ARG A 207 8.45 21.54 -6.81
N GLN A 208 7.19 21.14 -7.07
CA GLN A 208 6.03 22.04 -7.19
C GLN A 208 5.26 22.15 -5.89
N LEU A 209 5.54 21.31 -4.91
CA LEU A 209 4.89 21.35 -3.60
C LEU A 209 5.37 22.57 -2.80
N PRO A 210 4.45 23.29 -2.10
CA PRO A 210 4.85 24.30 -1.13
C PRO A 210 5.79 23.72 -0.08
N TYR A 211 6.75 24.54 0.36
CA TYR A 211 7.82 24.11 1.29
C TYR A 211 7.28 23.37 2.52
N PHE A 212 6.20 23.89 3.13
CA PHE A 212 5.58 23.29 4.30
C PHE A 212 5.17 21.82 4.08
N TRP A 213 4.51 21.50 2.96
CA TRP A 213 4.04 20.14 2.67
C TRP A 213 5.14 19.21 2.19
N ARG A 214 6.14 19.77 1.48
CA ARG A 214 7.27 19.02 0.94
C ARG A 214 8.14 18.42 2.05
N GLU A 215 8.42 19.17 3.14
CA GLU A 215 9.38 18.77 4.15
C GLU A 215 8.91 17.65 5.07
N TRP A 216 7.62 17.44 5.22
CA TRP A 216 7.13 16.37 6.11
C TRP A 216 6.12 15.43 5.46
N MET A 217 5.10 15.91 4.73
CA MET A 217 4.04 15.06 4.18
C MET A 217 4.56 14.13 3.06
N PHE A 218 5.44 14.64 2.20
CA PHE A 218 6.05 13.82 1.14
C PHE A 218 6.85 12.65 1.72
N TYR A 219 7.64 12.90 2.77
CA TYR A 219 8.44 11.85 3.43
C TYR A 219 7.63 10.94 4.36
N LEU A 220 6.53 11.45 4.92
CA LEU A 220 5.63 10.65 5.75
C LEU A 220 4.78 9.68 4.91
N SER A 221 4.54 9.99 3.63
CA SER A 221 3.71 9.15 2.76
C SER A 221 4.38 7.81 2.46
N PRO A 222 3.77 6.67 2.82
CA PRO A 222 4.31 5.35 2.49
C PRO A 222 4.28 5.07 0.98
N PHE A 223 3.40 5.74 0.23
CA PHE A 223 3.33 5.65 -1.23
C PHE A 223 4.59 6.16 -1.91
N THR A 224 5.17 7.25 -1.41
CA THR A 224 6.41 7.82 -1.94
C THR A 224 7.52 6.77 -1.99
N TRP A 225 7.79 6.14 -0.86
CA TRP A 225 8.85 5.14 -0.75
C TRP A 225 8.58 3.89 -1.59
N LEU A 226 7.33 3.44 -1.65
CA LEU A 226 6.98 2.29 -2.46
C LEU A 226 7.12 2.60 -3.96
N ILE A 227 6.61 3.75 -4.41
CA ILE A 227 6.68 4.16 -5.81
C ILE A 227 8.15 4.35 -6.22
N GLU A 228 8.95 5.01 -5.41
CA GLU A 228 10.39 5.17 -5.66
C GLU A 228 11.10 3.82 -5.76
N SER A 229 10.83 2.91 -4.85
CA SER A 229 11.43 1.55 -4.85
C SER A 229 11.02 0.76 -6.09
N MET A 230 9.73 0.80 -6.45
CA MET A 230 9.21 0.11 -7.63
C MET A 230 9.76 0.70 -8.92
N MET A 231 9.75 2.04 -9.05
CA MET A 231 10.27 2.72 -10.23
C MET A 231 11.77 2.54 -10.36
N GLY A 232 12.52 2.60 -9.26
CA GLY A 232 13.95 2.28 -9.25
C GLY A 232 14.22 0.87 -9.79
N ASN A 233 13.45 -0.13 -9.34
CA ASN A 233 13.56 -1.51 -9.82
C ASN A 233 13.21 -1.67 -11.31
N PHE A 234 12.21 -0.91 -11.81
CA PHE A 234 11.76 -1.02 -13.22
C PHE A 234 12.64 -0.28 -14.21
N ILE A 235 13.32 0.80 -13.78
CA ILE A 235 14.10 1.69 -14.66
C ILE A 235 15.59 1.42 -14.56
N HIS A 236 16.08 0.81 -13.50
CA HIS A 236 17.49 0.54 -13.30
C HIS A 236 18.12 -0.16 -14.53
N ASP A 237 19.27 0.33 -14.98
CA ASP A 237 20.03 -0.15 -16.14
C ASP A 237 19.29 -0.06 -17.50
N LYS A 238 18.19 0.68 -17.59
CA LYS A 238 17.50 0.91 -18.87
C LYS A 238 17.87 2.27 -19.46
N VAL A 239 18.31 2.25 -20.70
CA VAL A 239 18.58 3.48 -21.47
C VAL A 239 17.24 4.06 -21.93
N VAL A 240 16.92 5.27 -21.50
CA VAL A 240 15.72 6.00 -21.94
C VAL A 240 15.99 6.57 -23.34
N ARG A 241 15.10 6.28 -24.29
CA ARG A 241 15.15 6.82 -25.64
C ARG A 241 13.84 7.55 -25.93
N CYS A 242 13.95 8.85 -26.21
CA CYS A 242 12.81 9.63 -26.66
C CYS A 242 12.43 9.22 -28.09
N LEU A 243 11.13 9.09 -28.33
CA LEU A 243 10.60 8.91 -29.68
C LEU A 243 10.61 10.24 -30.42
N PRO A 244 10.66 10.26 -31.78
CA PRO A 244 10.58 11.49 -32.53
C PRO A 244 9.38 12.37 -32.17
N ASP A 245 8.25 11.77 -31.87
CA ASP A 245 7.00 12.44 -31.47
C ASP A 245 7.07 13.05 -30.05
N GLU A 246 8.07 12.65 -29.25
CA GLU A 246 8.30 13.18 -27.90
C GLU A 246 9.30 14.33 -27.88
N LEU A 247 9.95 14.60 -29.02
CA LEU A 247 10.87 15.71 -29.20
C LEU A 247 10.09 16.96 -29.63
N ASN A 248 10.14 18.00 -28.80
CA ASN A 248 9.61 19.29 -29.22
C ASN A 248 10.57 19.93 -30.23
N ASP A 249 10.11 20.11 -31.45
CA ASP A 249 10.79 20.96 -32.42
C ASP A 249 10.72 22.41 -31.93
N VAL A 250 11.80 22.89 -31.37
CA VAL A 250 11.96 24.30 -31.01
C VAL A 250 12.47 25.03 -32.25
N PRO A 251 11.65 25.84 -32.92
CA PRO A 251 12.10 26.58 -34.09
C PRO A 251 13.18 27.57 -33.64
N THR A 252 14.37 27.43 -34.22
CA THR A 252 15.46 28.37 -33.99
C THR A 252 15.12 29.73 -34.61
N PRO A 253 15.34 30.85 -33.91
CA PRO A 253 15.17 32.18 -34.53
C PRO A 253 16.01 32.34 -35.79
N PRO A 254 15.52 33.02 -36.82
CA PRO A 254 16.28 33.22 -38.04
C PRO A 254 17.61 33.94 -37.78
N GLY A 255 18.71 33.27 -38.18
CA GLY A 255 20.07 33.81 -38.00
C GLY A 255 20.87 33.25 -36.81
N THR A 256 20.32 32.36 -36.02
CA THR A 256 21.04 31.67 -34.95
C THR A 256 21.21 30.17 -35.24
N SER A 257 22.39 29.62 -34.94
CA SER A 257 22.58 28.17 -35.04
C SER A 257 21.87 27.46 -33.89
N CYS A 258 21.49 26.21 -34.09
CA CYS A 258 20.81 25.39 -33.05
C CYS A 258 21.69 25.31 -31.77
N GLU A 259 22.99 25.22 -31.91
CA GLU A 259 23.97 25.20 -30.82
C GLU A 259 23.94 26.49 -29.98
N GLN A 260 23.96 27.65 -30.63
CA GLN A 260 23.88 28.96 -29.96
C GLN A 260 22.54 29.18 -29.24
N HIS A 261 21.43 28.68 -29.81
CA HIS A 261 20.14 28.78 -29.18
C HIS A 261 20.03 27.87 -27.94
N MET A 262 20.61 26.69 -27.99
CA MET A 262 20.64 25.76 -26.85
C MET A 262 21.57 26.28 -25.73
N ASP A 263 22.73 26.87 -26.03
CA ASP A 263 23.60 27.47 -25.05
C ASP A 263 22.92 28.62 -24.28
N LEU A 264 22.20 29.49 -24.98
CA LEU A 264 21.40 30.54 -24.34
C LEU A 264 20.30 30.00 -23.44
N SER A 265 19.64 28.93 -23.85
CA SER A 265 18.58 28.30 -23.01
C SER A 265 19.15 27.62 -21.77
N LEU A 266 20.33 26.98 -21.86
CA LEU A 266 21.01 26.35 -20.72
C LEU A 266 21.54 27.42 -19.73
N ILE A 267 22.04 28.58 -20.20
CA ILE A 267 22.42 29.70 -19.34
C ILE A 267 21.21 30.21 -18.55
N HIS A 268 20.07 30.43 -19.17
CA HIS A 268 18.86 30.85 -18.49
C HIS A 268 18.31 29.84 -17.47
N ILE A 269 18.46 28.54 -17.74
CA ILE A 269 18.09 27.49 -16.78
C ILE A 269 19.05 27.50 -15.58
N SER A 270 20.36 27.67 -15.80
CA SER A 270 21.35 27.72 -14.73
C SER A 270 21.18 28.97 -13.84
N GLU A 271 20.88 30.14 -14.42
CA GLU A 271 20.61 31.36 -13.66
C GLU A 271 19.35 31.29 -12.80
N ARG A 272 18.29 30.60 -13.26
CA ARG A 272 17.09 30.35 -12.46
C ARG A 272 17.33 29.33 -11.34
N ALA A 273 18.15 28.32 -11.58
CA ALA A 273 18.52 27.34 -10.56
C ALA A 273 19.44 27.92 -9.48
N GLY A 274 20.24 28.98 -9.80
CA GLY A 274 21.08 29.65 -8.82
C GLY A 274 20.39 30.73 -7.97
N LYS A 275 19.12 31.03 -8.26
CA LYS A 275 18.30 32.01 -7.50
C LYS A 275 17.18 31.37 -6.67
N ALA A 276 17.08 30.02 -6.60
CA ALA A 276 16.18 29.23 -5.78
C ALA A 276 16.95 28.50 -4.67
#